data_17b97db215aa0bae41147ccca4eb49cb
#
_entry.id   17b97db215aa0bae41147ccca4eb49cb
#
_cell.length_a   1.000
_cell.length_b   1.000
_cell.length_c   1.000
_cell.angle_alpha   90.00
_cell.angle_beta   90.00
_cell.angle_gamma   90.00
#
_symmetry.space_group_name_H-M   'P 1'
#
loop_
_entity.id
_entity.type
_entity.pdbx_description
1 polymer ?
#
loop_
_entity_poly.entity_id
_entity_poly.type
_entity_poly.pdbx_seq_one_letter_code
_entity_poly.pdbx_strand_id
1 'polypeptide(L)'
;IINYSFIKTSTNLSANNNLLREIITGIKDNIDNFIKTHKYYDTLGQFYIEFLRYANNDKGLGIVLTPPHITELFCEIGNVNKDSVVYDNCCGTGGFLISSLDMMVKDSLGDSNKEAHIKSQQLIGTEFQDHIFTLACSNMYIHGDGRSHIFKGSCFDNKIIEQVKALKPNVGFLNPPYKSSKNDIEELKFVLNNIECLEKGSLCIAIIPMSCAIADSKNKDVYDLKKELLKYHTLDAVFSMPDELFVNSNVNTRTCIMVFKAKEPHPENYKTYFGYWKNDGFIKRRDGRADYNNLWEDIKKHWVSSYRNRDEIINESVKKTVGANDEWCAEAYLETDYSNIPSNLFVSKLKNYCLYLFSNNLVNSINNNPLDISFVPDDNKEYGYFKIKDFFDVKSGGDKPKDCYYPAEGYYEVNSVENQVNNNGIKEKIYFDKVDKIYSNFISVVSIGDGGTSFYQPEKCACFTRVKSLIPNNKIKFNQYIAMYICVIIEMEKYKY
;
A
#
# COMPACT_ATOMS: atom_id res chain seq x y z
N ILE A 1 -10.31 -7.69 -35.21
CA ILE A 1 -9.54 -8.62 -36.09
C ILE A 1 -8.17 -8.76 -35.45
N ILE A 2 -7.89 -9.96 -34.91
CA ILE A 2 -6.58 -10.25 -34.31
C ILE A 2 -5.53 -10.25 -35.44
N ASN A 3 -4.50 -9.42 -35.30
CA ASN A 3 -3.44 -9.32 -36.29
C ASN A 3 -2.37 -10.40 -36.03
N TYR A 4 -2.33 -11.43 -36.86
CA TYR A 4 -1.30 -12.50 -36.82
C TYR A 4 -0.04 -12.16 -37.62
N SER A 5 0.21 -10.91 -37.95
CA SER A 5 1.36 -10.50 -38.75
C SER A 5 2.70 -10.90 -38.14
N PHE A 6 2.79 -10.95 -36.81
CA PHE A 6 4.01 -11.36 -36.10
C PHE A 6 4.47 -12.80 -36.44
N ILE A 7 3.55 -13.72 -36.75
CA ILE A 7 3.89 -15.10 -37.17
C ILE A 7 4.62 -15.07 -38.51
N LYS A 8 4.18 -14.20 -39.42
CA LYS A 8 4.79 -14.03 -40.74
C LYS A 8 6.14 -13.31 -40.71
N THR A 9 6.29 -12.37 -39.76
CA THR A 9 7.52 -11.56 -39.63
C THR A 9 8.58 -12.20 -38.76
N SER A 10 8.24 -13.17 -37.93
CA SER A 10 9.20 -13.94 -37.14
C SER A 10 9.92 -14.99 -38.01
N THR A 11 11.22 -14.82 -38.19
CA THR A 11 12.05 -15.79 -38.92
C THR A 11 12.02 -17.18 -38.31
N ASN A 12 11.98 -17.31 -37.00
CA ASN A 12 11.93 -18.58 -36.28
C ASN A 12 10.57 -19.29 -36.44
N LEU A 13 9.46 -18.58 -36.38
CA LEU A 13 8.10 -19.14 -36.51
C LEU A 13 7.75 -19.44 -37.97
N SER A 14 8.20 -18.61 -38.93
CA SER A 14 7.93 -18.80 -40.35
C SER A 14 8.77 -19.91 -40.95
N ALA A 15 10.00 -20.15 -40.43
CA ALA A 15 10.90 -21.19 -40.91
C ALA A 15 10.64 -22.58 -40.26
N ASN A 16 9.91 -22.63 -39.14
CA ASN A 16 9.71 -23.87 -38.38
C ASN A 16 8.25 -24.05 -37.93
N ASN A 17 7.43 -24.67 -38.78
CA ASN A 17 6.05 -25.01 -38.47
C ASN A 17 5.89 -25.91 -37.22
N ASN A 18 6.90 -26.69 -36.87
CA ASN A 18 6.85 -27.54 -35.67
C ASN A 18 6.91 -26.71 -34.38
N LEU A 19 7.72 -25.65 -34.34
CA LEU A 19 7.80 -24.77 -33.15
C LEU A 19 6.45 -24.13 -32.83
N LEU A 20 5.75 -23.63 -33.85
CA LEU A 20 4.41 -23.05 -33.63
C LEU A 20 3.42 -24.13 -33.17
N ARG A 21 3.48 -25.32 -33.72
CA ARG A 21 2.66 -26.45 -33.30
C ARG A 21 2.94 -26.86 -31.86
N GLU A 22 4.22 -26.96 -31.47
CA GLU A 22 4.63 -27.27 -30.08
C GLU A 22 4.11 -26.23 -29.09
N ILE A 23 4.22 -24.93 -29.43
CA ILE A 23 3.67 -23.84 -28.59
C ILE A 23 2.15 -23.99 -28.44
N ILE A 24 1.40 -24.17 -29.54
CA ILE A 24 -0.05 -24.32 -29.52
C ILE A 24 -0.47 -25.58 -28.75
N THR A 25 0.25 -26.70 -28.94
CA THR A 25 -0.04 -27.94 -28.21
C THR A 25 0.26 -27.79 -26.72
N GLY A 26 1.40 -27.17 -26.38
CA GLY A 26 1.75 -26.89 -24.99
C GLY A 26 0.71 -26.00 -24.28
N ILE A 27 0.24 -24.96 -24.95
CA ILE A 27 -0.87 -24.11 -24.44
C ILE A 27 -2.14 -24.95 -24.26
N LYS A 28 -2.52 -25.71 -25.27
CA LYS A 28 -3.73 -26.54 -25.22
C LYS A 28 -3.69 -27.58 -24.10
N ASP A 29 -2.58 -28.30 -23.97
CA ASP A 29 -2.50 -29.43 -23.04
C ASP A 29 -2.34 -28.99 -21.57
N ASN A 30 -1.73 -27.84 -21.34
CA ASN A 30 -1.45 -27.34 -19.98
C ASN A 30 -2.45 -26.25 -19.54
N ILE A 31 -2.77 -25.29 -20.40
CA ILE A 31 -3.60 -24.13 -20.04
C ILE A 31 -5.09 -24.40 -20.22
N ASP A 32 -5.50 -25.06 -21.33
CA ASP A 32 -6.92 -25.36 -21.59
C ASP A 32 -7.50 -26.27 -20.51
N ASN A 33 -6.74 -27.27 -20.05
CA ASN A 33 -7.15 -28.14 -18.94
C ASN A 33 -7.19 -27.38 -17.61
N PHE A 34 -6.27 -26.47 -17.37
CA PHE A 34 -6.28 -25.62 -16.18
C PHE A 34 -7.52 -24.71 -16.16
N ILE A 35 -7.83 -24.04 -17.28
CA ILE A 35 -9.03 -23.17 -17.40
C ILE A 35 -10.32 -23.96 -17.17
N LYS A 36 -10.41 -25.20 -17.69
CA LYS A 36 -11.57 -26.06 -17.51
C LYS A 36 -11.80 -26.51 -16.07
N THR A 37 -10.72 -26.68 -15.32
CA THR A 37 -10.76 -27.08 -13.90
C THR A 37 -10.92 -25.90 -12.95
N HIS A 38 -10.30 -24.77 -13.29
CA HIS A 38 -10.28 -23.54 -12.46
C HIS A 38 -11.10 -22.45 -13.17
N LYS A 39 -12.40 -22.68 -13.32
CA LYS A 39 -13.31 -21.69 -13.89
C LYS A 39 -13.15 -20.35 -13.19
N TYR A 40 -13.19 -19.27 -13.96
CA TYR A 40 -13.15 -17.88 -13.45
C TYR A 40 -11.86 -17.49 -12.73
N TYR A 41 -10.72 -17.97 -13.19
CA TYR A 41 -9.41 -17.52 -12.78
C TYR A 41 -8.79 -16.63 -13.86
N ASP A 42 -8.15 -15.51 -13.48
CA ASP A 42 -7.46 -14.59 -14.43
C ASP A 42 -6.21 -15.24 -15.05
N THR A 43 -6.44 -16.27 -15.88
CA THR A 43 -5.35 -17.07 -16.48
C THR A 43 -4.49 -16.25 -17.42
N LEU A 44 -5.09 -15.36 -18.22
CA LEU A 44 -4.31 -14.55 -19.17
C LEU A 44 -3.51 -13.46 -18.46
N GLY A 45 -4.03 -12.85 -17.42
CA GLY A 45 -3.29 -11.91 -16.60
C GLY A 45 -2.09 -12.57 -15.92
N GLN A 46 -2.26 -13.74 -15.32
CA GLN A 46 -1.17 -14.49 -14.70
C GLN A 46 -0.12 -14.95 -15.75
N PHE A 47 -0.56 -15.47 -16.89
CA PHE A 47 0.33 -15.81 -18.00
C PHE A 47 1.14 -14.58 -18.47
N TYR A 48 0.50 -13.42 -18.55
CA TYR A 48 1.15 -12.18 -18.96
C TYR A 48 2.21 -11.72 -17.95
N ILE A 49 1.96 -11.83 -16.64
CA ILE A 49 2.97 -11.56 -15.60
C ILE A 49 4.18 -12.47 -15.77
N GLU A 50 3.96 -13.79 -15.90
CA GLU A 50 5.05 -14.76 -16.06
C GLU A 50 5.81 -14.51 -17.36
N PHE A 51 5.12 -14.21 -18.44
CA PHE A 51 5.77 -13.86 -19.71
C PHE A 51 6.66 -12.62 -19.57
N LEU A 52 6.19 -11.57 -18.89
CA LEU A 52 6.99 -10.36 -18.65
C LEU A 52 8.22 -10.62 -17.78
N ARG A 53 8.12 -11.52 -16.80
CA ARG A 53 9.27 -11.93 -15.98
C ARG A 53 10.40 -12.53 -16.82
N TYR A 54 10.05 -13.33 -17.83
CA TYR A 54 11.02 -14.03 -18.68
C TYR A 54 11.45 -13.21 -19.90
N ALA A 55 10.59 -12.36 -20.43
CA ALA A 55 10.82 -11.69 -21.71
C ALA A 55 11.53 -10.33 -21.59
N ASN A 56 11.52 -9.70 -20.41
CA ASN A 56 12.00 -8.31 -20.30
C ASN A 56 12.82 -8.02 -19.06
N ASN A 57 14.04 -7.54 -19.30
CA ASN A 57 14.78 -6.66 -18.40
C ASN A 57 14.29 -5.19 -18.46
N ASP A 58 13.28 -4.90 -19.28
CA ASP A 58 12.78 -3.53 -19.48
C ASP A 58 11.64 -3.19 -18.53
N LYS A 59 11.90 -2.22 -17.65
CA LYS A 59 10.99 -1.63 -16.66
C LYS A 59 9.82 -0.82 -17.28
N GLY A 60 9.44 -1.09 -18.54
CA GLY A 60 8.78 -0.13 -19.41
C GLY A 60 7.26 -0.18 -19.53
N LEU A 61 6.53 -1.15 -18.97
CA LEU A 61 5.11 -1.28 -19.31
C LEU A 61 4.12 -0.77 -18.23
N GLY A 62 4.59 -0.43 -17.02
CA GLY A 62 3.75 0.26 -16.01
C GLY A 62 2.45 -0.46 -15.60
N ILE A 63 2.33 -1.76 -15.92
CA ILE A 63 1.14 -2.54 -15.65
C ILE A 63 1.30 -3.23 -14.31
N VAL A 64 0.42 -2.91 -13.37
CA VAL A 64 0.34 -3.54 -12.05
C VAL A 64 -0.92 -4.38 -12.02
N LEU A 65 -0.77 -5.70 -12.14
CA LEU A 65 -1.91 -6.60 -12.02
C LEU A 65 -2.26 -6.85 -10.56
N THR A 66 -3.53 -6.73 -10.25
CA THR A 66 -4.05 -6.97 -8.91
C THR A 66 -3.98 -8.47 -8.59
N PRO A 67 -3.40 -8.87 -7.44
CA PRO A 67 -3.38 -10.28 -7.06
C PRO A 67 -4.79 -10.89 -6.96
N PRO A 68 -5.00 -12.14 -7.38
CA PRO A 68 -6.33 -12.77 -7.39
C PRO A 68 -7.04 -12.77 -6.05
N HIS A 69 -6.33 -13.00 -4.95
CA HIS A 69 -6.90 -12.97 -3.61
C HIS A 69 -7.43 -11.56 -3.20
N ILE A 70 -6.88 -10.50 -3.79
CA ILE A 70 -7.37 -9.13 -3.59
C ILE A 70 -8.60 -8.85 -4.44
N THR A 71 -8.65 -9.36 -5.68
CA THR A 71 -9.86 -9.20 -6.51
C THR A 71 -11.06 -9.93 -5.89
N GLU A 72 -10.86 -11.09 -5.28
CA GLU A 72 -11.87 -11.77 -4.47
C GLU A 72 -12.29 -10.97 -3.23
N LEU A 73 -11.31 -10.41 -2.50
CA LEU A 73 -11.58 -9.57 -1.33
C LEU A 73 -12.45 -8.35 -1.69
N PHE A 74 -12.22 -7.73 -2.85
CA PHE A 74 -13.04 -6.62 -3.34
C PHE A 74 -14.50 -7.03 -3.54
N CYS A 75 -14.71 -8.20 -4.12
CA CYS A 75 -16.06 -8.74 -4.31
C CYS A 75 -16.77 -8.97 -2.97
N GLU A 76 -16.07 -9.47 -1.97
CA GLU A 76 -16.61 -9.65 -0.61
C GLU A 76 -16.92 -8.30 0.07
N ILE A 77 -15.99 -7.32 0.01
CA ILE A 77 -16.21 -5.98 0.55
C ILE A 77 -17.38 -5.29 -0.15
N GLY A 78 -17.46 -5.41 -1.47
CA GLY A 78 -18.51 -4.85 -2.30
C GLY A 78 -19.85 -5.56 -2.20
N ASN A 79 -19.91 -6.68 -1.48
CA ASN A 79 -21.10 -7.54 -1.38
C ASN A 79 -21.68 -7.91 -2.77
N VAL A 80 -20.76 -8.24 -3.70
CA VAL A 80 -21.13 -8.61 -5.08
C VAL A 80 -22.04 -9.83 -5.05
N ASN A 81 -23.13 -9.74 -5.78
CA ASN A 81 -24.13 -10.79 -5.90
C ASN A 81 -24.71 -10.80 -7.33
N LYS A 82 -25.58 -11.75 -7.65
CA LYS A 82 -26.17 -11.91 -9.00
C LYS A 82 -26.81 -10.64 -9.57
N ASP A 83 -27.25 -9.68 -8.71
CA ASP A 83 -27.92 -8.45 -9.15
C ASP A 83 -26.96 -7.25 -9.25
N SER A 84 -25.68 -7.44 -8.95
CA SER A 84 -24.66 -6.42 -9.08
C SER A 84 -24.39 -6.11 -10.56
N VAL A 85 -24.13 -4.82 -10.85
CA VAL A 85 -23.57 -4.34 -12.12
C VAL A 85 -22.24 -3.70 -11.78
N VAL A 86 -21.15 -4.37 -12.17
CA VAL A 86 -19.78 -4.03 -11.75
C VAL A 86 -19.07 -3.20 -12.81
N TYR A 87 -18.48 -2.09 -12.41
CA TYR A 87 -17.66 -1.23 -13.26
C TYR A 87 -16.23 -1.10 -12.76
N ASP A 88 -15.28 -1.41 -13.64
CA ASP A 88 -13.85 -1.17 -13.43
C ASP A 88 -13.34 -0.18 -14.48
N ASN A 89 -13.01 1.04 -14.05
CA ASN A 89 -12.57 2.10 -14.97
C ASN A 89 -11.09 2.03 -15.37
N CYS A 90 -10.34 1.05 -14.85
CA CYS A 90 -8.93 0.77 -15.16
C CYS A 90 -8.73 -0.75 -15.21
N CYS A 91 -9.54 -1.46 -16.04
CA CYS A 91 -9.77 -2.89 -15.87
C CYS A 91 -8.56 -3.80 -16.16
N GLY A 92 -7.51 -3.27 -16.77
CA GLY A 92 -6.34 -4.08 -17.08
C GLY A 92 -6.71 -5.32 -17.89
N THR A 93 -6.35 -6.50 -17.41
CA THR A 93 -6.72 -7.79 -18.00
C THR A 93 -8.14 -8.28 -17.61
N GLY A 94 -8.87 -7.52 -16.80
CA GLY A 94 -10.22 -7.85 -16.34
C GLY A 94 -10.29 -8.65 -15.04
N GLY A 95 -9.22 -8.65 -14.24
CA GLY A 95 -9.15 -9.48 -13.01
C GLY A 95 -10.30 -9.25 -12.04
N PHE A 96 -10.70 -8.00 -11.76
CA PHE A 96 -11.86 -7.69 -10.93
C PHE A 96 -13.18 -8.18 -11.55
N LEU A 97 -13.33 -8.04 -12.87
CA LEU A 97 -14.53 -8.47 -13.58
C LEU A 97 -14.70 -9.99 -13.56
N ILE A 98 -13.58 -10.72 -13.68
CA ILE A 98 -13.58 -12.20 -13.64
C ILE A 98 -13.94 -12.70 -12.23
N SER A 99 -13.34 -12.11 -11.18
CA SER A 99 -13.70 -12.46 -9.80
C SER A 99 -15.17 -12.12 -9.49
N SER A 100 -15.67 -11.01 -10.02
CA SER A 100 -17.09 -10.64 -9.92
C SER A 100 -17.98 -11.65 -10.64
N LEU A 101 -17.61 -12.04 -11.86
CA LEU A 101 -18.33 -13.05 -12.63
C LEU A 101 -18.47 -14.37 -11.87
N ASP A 102 -17.35 -14.84 -11.26
CA ASP A 102 -17.35 -16.07 -10.47
C ASP A 102 -18.35 -16.01 -9.30
N MET A 103 -18.31 -14.91 -8.55
CA MET A 103 -19.19 -14.71 -7.39
C MET A 103 -20.66 -14.59 -7.81
N MET A 104 -20.95 -13.82 -8.86
CA MET A 104 -22.30 -13.61 -9.38
C MET A 104 -22.92 -14.90 -9.94
N VAL A 105 -22.12 -15.71 -10.65
CA VAL A 105 -22.57 -16.99 -11.20
C VAL A 105 -22.82 -18.00 -10.08
N LYS A 106 -21.96 -18.06 -9.07
CA LYS A 106 -22.21 -18.89 -7.87
C LYS A 106 -23.51 -18.50 -7.17
N ASP A 107 -23.79 -17.21 -7.03
CA ASP A 107 -25.03 -16.70 -6.40
C ASP A 107 -26.29 -16.91 -7.26
N SER A 108 -26.14 -17.10 -8.57
CA SER A 108 -27.28 -17.41 -9.48
C SER A 108 -27.83 -18.81 -9.28
N LEU A 109 -27.14 -19.69 -8.52
CA LEU A 109 -27.56 -21.04 -8.16
C LEU A 109 -27.97 -21.92 -9.38
N GLY A 110 -27.32 -21.70 -10.53
CA GLY A 110 -27.54 -22.46 -11.78
C GLY A 110 -28.71 -21.97 -12.64
N ASP A 111 -29.23 -20.76 -12.38
CA ASP A 111 -30.16 -20.09 -13.28
C ASP A 111 -29.45 -19.64 -14.56
N SER A 112 -29.62 -20.44 -15.63
CA SER A 112 -28.94 -20.20 -16.91
C SER A 112 -29.35 -18.89 -17.57
N ASN A 113 -30.57 -18.39 -17.35
CA ASN A 113 -31.01 -17.10 -17.89
C ASN A 113 -30.28 -15.95 -17.14
N LYS A 114 -30.21 -16.09 -15.83
CA LYS A 114 -29.48 -15.11 -14.99
C LYS A 114 -27.98 -15.09 -15.31
N GLU A 115 -27.36 -16.27 -15.46
CA GLU A 115 -25.96 -16.38 -15.87
C GLU A 115 -25.71 -15.72 -17.24
N ALA A 116 -26.59 -15.95 -18.22
CA ALA A 116 -26.48 -15.31 -19.52
C ALA A 116 -26.64 -13.79 -19.44
N HIS A 117 -27.51 -13.29 -18.55
CA HIS A 117 -27.69 -11.87 -18.31
C HIS A 117 -26.45 -11.25 -17.61
N ILE A 118 -25.91 -11.90 -16.58
CA ILE A 118 -24.69 -11.50 -15.90
C ILE A 118 -23.57 -11.30 -16.93
N LYS A 119 -23.30 -12.31 -17.74
CA LYS A 119 -22.25 -12.33 -18.75
C LYS A 119 -22.44 -11.29 -19.85
N SER A 120 -23.68 -10.93 -20.19
CA SER A 120 -23.95 -10.04 -21.32
C SER A 120 -24.17 -8.58 -20.93
N GLN A 121 -24.47 -8.25 -19.66
CA GLN A 121 -24.96 -6.93 -19.27
C GLN A 121 -24.33 -6.36 -17.98
N GLN A 122 -23.78 -7.19 -17.10
CA GLN A 122 -23.49 -6.75 -15.73
C GLN A 122 -21.99 -6.54 -15.43
N LEU A 123 -21.11 -6.75 -16.43
CA LEU A 123 -19.67 -6.58 -16.28
C LEU A 123 -19.19 -5.50 -17.24
N ILE A 124 -18.64 -4.41 -16.70
CA ILE A 124 -18.28 -3.23 -17.45
C ILE A 124 -16.83 -2.88 -17.15
N GLY A 125 -16.00 -2.67 -18.17
CA GLY A 125 -14.59 -2.28 -18.02
C GLY A 125 -14.20 -1.15 -18.95
N THR A 126 -13.20 -0.37 -18.56
CA THR A 126 -12.52 0.59 -19.43
C THR A 126 -11.03 0.34 -19.39
N GLU A 127 -10.38 0.24 -20.55
CA GLU A 127 -8.93 0.07 -20.68
C GLU A 127 -8.37 0.98 -21.77
N PHE A 128 -7.31 1.69 -21.40
CA PHE A 128 -6.68 2.69 -22.27
C PHE A 128 -5.70 2.06 -23.26
N GLN A 129 -4.91 1.08 -22.83
CA GLN A 129 -3.82 0.50 -23.62
C GLN A 129 -4.34 -0.58 -24.57
N ASP A 130 -4.02 -0.46 -25.87
CA ASP A 130 -4.51 -1.33 -26.95
C ASP A 130 -4.28 -2.81 -26.72
N HIS A 131 -3.07 -3.18 -26.30
CA HIS A 131 -2.68 -4.56 -26.11
C HIS A 131 -3.33 -5.16 -24.86
N ILE A 132 -3.49 -4.38 -23.79
CA ILE A 132 -4.15 -4.82 -22.56
C ILE A 132 -5.67 -4.93 -22.76
N PHE A 133 -6.26 -3.98 -23.46
CA PHE A 133 -7.66 -4.07 -23.90
C PHE A 133 -7.93 -5.38 -24.67
N THR A 134 -7.02 -5.75 -25.58
CA THR A 134 -7.15 -7.02 -26.31
C THR A 134 -7.06 -8.23 -25.40
N LEU A 135 -6.18 -8.20 -24.39
CA LEU A 135 -6.07 -9.24 -23.38
C LEU A 135 -7.35 -9.31 -22.52
N ALA A 136 -7.87 -8.16 -22.07
CA ALA A 136 -9.13 -8.10 -21.32
C ALA A 136 -10.31 -8.74 -22.11
N CYS A 137 -10.49 -8.33 -23.36
CA CYS A 137 -11.54 -8.92 -24.21
C CYS A 137 -11.36 -10.41 -24.41
N SER A 138 -10.14 -10.88 -24.62
CA SER A 138 -9.84 -12.31 -24.78
C SER A 138 -10.09 -13.08 -23.49
N ASN A 139 -9.73 -12.50 -22.35
CA ASN A 139 -9.91 -13.09 -21.04
C ASN A 139 -11.40 -13.24 -20.71
N MET A 140 -12.19 -12.18 -20.89
CA MET A 140 -13.64 -12.21 -20.72
C MET A 140 -14.29 -13.24 -21.65
N TYR A 141 -13.85 -13.30 -22.92
CA TYR A 141 -14.35 -14.28 -23.87
C TYR A 141 -14.10 -15.74 -23.44
N ILE A 142 -12.92 -16.05 -22.92
CA ILE A 142 -12.57 -17.39 -22.40
C ILE A 142 -13.52 -17.80 -21.27
N HIS A 143 -13.94 -16.85 -20.44
CA HIS A 143 -14.85 -17.08 -19.33
C HIS A 143 -16.34 -17.05 -19.72
N GLY A 144 -16.61 -16.98 -21.03
CA GLY A 144 -17.96 -17.11 -21.60
C GLY A 144 -18.74 -15.81 -21.64
N ASP A 145 -18.09 -14.66 -21.42
CA ASP A 145 -18.65 -13.35 -21.69
C ASP A 145 -18.44 -13.00 -23.17
N GLY A 146 -19.40 -13.39 -24.02
CA GLY A 146 -19.31 -13.16 -25.46
C GLY A 146 -19.70 -11.75 -25.92
N ARG A 147 -20.14 -10.86 -25.03
CA ARG A 147 -20.60 -9.49 -25.31
C ARG A 147 -20.11 -8.50 -24.25
N SER A 148 -18.87 -8.62 -23.82
CA SER A 148 -18.32 -7.77 -22.78
C SER A 148 -18.46 -6.28 -23.12
N HIS A 149 -18.87 -5.50 -22.13
CA HIS A 149 -18.86 -4.05 -22.18
C HIS A 149 -17.47 -3.54 -21.79
N ILE A 150 -16.44 -3.99 -22.51
CA ILE A 150 -15.08 -3.46 -22.35
C ILE A 150 -14.91 -2.33 -23.34
N PHE A 151 -14.80 -1.11 -22.83
CA PHE A 151 -14.60 0.11 -23.62
C PHE A 151 -13.11 0.40 -23.77
N LYS A 152 -12.67 0.59 -25.03
CA LYS A 152 -11.32 1.01 -25.33
C LYS A 152 -11.23 2.53 -25.28
N GLY A 153 -10.39 3.08 -24.41
CA GLY A 153 -10.13 4.51 -24.34
C GLY A 153 -9.87 5.00 -22.92
N SER A 154 -9.82 6.31 -22.77
CA SER A 154 -9.67 6.94 -21.47
C SER A 154 -10.99 6.90 -20.70
N CYS A 155 -10.95 6.48 -19.42
CA CYS A 155 -12.11 6.55 -18.55
C CYS A 155 -12.62 7.99 -18.33
N PHE A 156 -11.81 9.00 -18.66
CA PHE A 156 -12.18 10.42 -18.62
C PHE A 156 -12.85 10.92 -19.92
N ASP A 157 -13.02 10.05 -20.93
CA ASP A 157 -13.75 10.40 -22.14
C ASP A 157 -15.26 10.47 -21.85
N ASN A 158 -15.87 11.63 -22.09
CA ASN A 158 -17.29 11.86 -21.84
C ASN A 158 -18.19 10.84 -22.54
N LYS A 159 -17.83 10.42 -23.76
CA LYS A 159 -18.61 9.41 -24.50
C LYS A 159 -18.59 8.06 -23.78
N ILE A 160 -17.46 7.66 -23.23
CA ILE A 160 -17.33 6.42 -22.44
C ILE A 160 -18.14 6.56 -21.15
N ILE A 161 -17.98 7.69 -20.44
CA ILE A 161 -18.74 7.97 -19.20
C ILE A 161 -20.25 7.86 -19.44
N GLU A 162 -20.78 8.44 -20.52
CA GLU A 162 -22.20 8.36 -20.86
C GLU A 162 -22.64 6.92 -21.16
N GLN A 163 -21.83 6.16 -21.90
CA GLN A 163 -22.12 4.75 -22.19
C GLN A 163 -22.14 3.89 -20.92
N VAL A 164 -21.19 4.10 -20.00
CA VAL A 164 -21.13 3.40 -18.73
C VAL A 164 -22.34 3.77 -17.84
N LYS A 165 -22.65 5.07 -17.72
CA LYS A 165 -23.82 5.54 -16.94
C LYS A 165 -25.13 4.95 -17.43
N ALA A 166 -25.28 4.72 -18.74
CA ALA A 166 -26.46 4.10 -19.31
C ALA A 166 -26.67 2.64 -18.85
N LEU A 167 -25.60 1.96 -18.45
CA LEU A 167 -25.63 0.59 -17.92
C LEU A 167 -25.90 0.52 -16.39
N LYS A 168 -25.96 1.68 -15.71
CA LYS A 168 -26.31 1.85 -14.29
C LYS A 168 -25.49 0.97 -13.34
N PRO A 169 -24.16 1.07 -13.34
CA PRO A 169 -23.34 0.29 -12.41
C PRO A 169 -23.63 0.65 -10.95
N ASN A 170 -23.71 -0.38 -10.10
CA ASN A 170 -23.98 -0.25 -8.67
C ASN A 170 -22.83 -0.74 -7.77
N VAL A 171 -21.74 -1.22 -8.37
CA VAL A 171 -20.47 -1.52 -7.71
C VAL A 171 -19.33 -1.02 -8.58
N GLY A 172 -18.42 -0.26 -8.00
CA GLY A 172 -17.22 0.24 -8.68
C GLY A 172 -15.95 -0.36 -8.08
N PHE A 173 -15.08 -0.85 -8.95
CA PHE A 173 -13.75 -1.35 -8.59
C PHE A 173 -12.68 -0.62 -9.38
N LEU A 174 -11.51 -0.43 -8.80
CA LEU A 174 -10.35 0.07 -9.54
C LEU A 174 -9.02 -0.20 -8.85
N ASN A 175 -8.02 -0.45 -9.67
CA ASN A 175 -6.61 -0.34 -9.39
C ASN A 175 -6.01 0.58 -10.46
N PRO A 176 -6.00 1.92 -10.25
CA PRO A 176 -5.56 2.87 -11.27
C PRO A 176 -4.05 2.81 -11.47
N PRO A 177 -3.52 3.35 -12.57
CA PRO A 177 -2.08 3.51 -12.75
C PRO A 177 -1.53 4.42 -11.63
N TYR A 178 -0.43 3.98 -10.98
CA TYR A 178 0.19 4.74 -9.92
C TYR A 178 1.07 5.85 -10.48
N LYS A 179 0.92 7.05 -9.94
CA LYS A 179 1.65 8.24 -10.34
C LYS A 179 3.15 8.05 -10.14
N SER A 180 3.93 8.20 -11.19
CA SER A 180 5.38 8.12 -11.20
C SER A 180 6.07 9.46 -11.46
N SER A 181 5.35 10.40 -12.08
CA SER A 181 5.83 11.74 -12.42
C SER A 181 4.84 12.83 -12.01
N LYS A 182 5.30 14.08 -11.98
CA LYS A 182 4.43 15.23 -11.65
C LYS A 182 3.31 15.48 -12.67
N ASN A 183 3.48 14.98 -13.88
CA ASN A 183 2.50 15.18 -14.97
C ASN A 183 1.44 14.08 -15.02
N ASP A 184 1.60 13.02 -14.26
CA ASP A 184 0.64 11.93 -14.20
C ASP A 184 -0.61 12.35 -13.44
N ILE A 185 -1.74 11.72 -13.77
CA ILE A 185 -3.02 11.98 -13.12
C ILE A 185 -2.98 11.41 -11.71
N GLU A 186 -3.46 12.17 -10.72
CA GLU A 186 -3.60 11.70 -9.34
C GLU A 186 -4.57 10.52 -9.25
N GLU A 187 -4.26 9.51 -8.47
CA GLU A 187 -5.07 8.29 -8.32
C GLU A 187 -6.49 8.59 -7.83
N LEU A 188 -6.65 9.58 -6.94
CA LEU A 188 -7.97 9.99 -6.46
C LEU A 188 -8.87 10.59 -7.55
N LYS A 189 -8.33 11.06 -8.66
CA LYS A 189 -9.15 11.47 -9.83
C LYS A 189 -9.80 10.27 -10.51
N PHE A 190 -9.11 9.13 -10.57
CA PHE A 190 -9.71 7.90 -11.08
C PHE A 190 -10.82 7.38 -10.16
N VAL A 191 -10.68 7.57 -8.84
CA VAL A 191 -11.73 7.27 -7.86
C VAL A 191 -12.96 8.14 -8.12
N LEU A 192 -12.80 9.45 -8.24
CA LEU A 192 -13.89 10.38 -8.58
C LEU A 192 -14.57 10.01 -9.90
N ASN A 193 -13.79 9.69 -10.92
CA ASN A 193 -14.32 9.27 -12.23
C ASN A 193 -15.14 7.98 -12.13
N ASN A 194 -14.66 6.98 -11.37
CA ASN A 194 -15.40 5.73 -11.16
C ASN A 194 -16.74 6.03 -10.47
N ILE A 195 -16.71 6.76 -9.35
CA ILE A 195 -17.92 7.12 -8.58
C ILE A 195 -18.93 7.94 -9.41
N GLU A 196 -18.44 8.79 -10.32
CA GLU A 196 -19.31 9.57 -11.20
C GLU A 196 -20.22 8.68 -12.06
N CYS A 197 -19.73 7.50 -12.45
CA CYS A 197 -20.48 6.54 -13.27
C CYS A 197 -21.48 5.71 -12.46
N LEU A 198 -21.30 5.59 -11.13
CA LEU A 198 -22.11 4.72 -10.29
C LEU A 198 -23.50 5.32 -9.97
N GLU A 199 -24.44 4.44 -9.63
CA GLU A 199 -25.70 4.81 -9.01
C GLU A 199 -25.47 5.40 -7.60
N LYS A 200 -26.43 6.21 -7.11
CA LYS A 200 -26.36 6.77 -5.75
C LYS A 200 -26.41 5.65 -4.70
N GLY A 201 -25.57 5.75 -3.66
CA GLY A 201 -25.48 4.75 -2.58
C GLY A 201 -24.64 3.52 -2.92
N SER A 202 -24.17 3.40 -4.16
CA SER A 202 -23.27 2.33 -4.60
C SER A 202 -21.92 2.39 -3.90
N LEU A 203 -21.23 1.25 -3.80
CA LEU A 203 -19.87 1.21 -3.27
C LEU A 203 -18.84 1.36 -4.39
N CYS A 204 -17.88 2.25 -4.18
CA CYS A 204 -16.65 2.33 -4.96
C CYS A 204 -15.48 1.86 -4.10
N ILE A 205 -14.75 0.86 -4.56
CA ILE A 205 -13.64 0.24 -3.84
C ILE A 205 -12.39 0.39 -4.69
N ALA A 206 -11.38 1.07 -4.14
CA ALA A 206 -10.16 1.41 -4.85
C ALA A 206 -8.94 0.90 -4.08
N ILE A 207 -7.99 0.25 -4.77
CA ILE A 207 -6.65 0.01 -4.20
C ILE A 207 -5.69 1.02 -4.80
N ILE A 208 -5.10 1.84 -3.94
CA ILE A 208 -4.27 2.98 -4.33
C ILE A 208 -3.06 3.12 -3.41
N PRO A 209 -2.02 3.87 -3.80
CA PRO A 209 -0.88 4.13 -2.93
C PRO A 209 -1.27 4.76 -1.60
N MET A 210 -0.62 4.35 -0.51
CA MET A 210 -0.83 4.91 0.83
C MET A 210 -0.58 6.43 0.88
N SER A 211 0.22 6.98 -0.04
CA SER A 211 0.42 8.44 -0.17
C SER A 211 -0.87 9.22 -0.41
N CYS A 212 -1.89 8.60 -1.02
CA CYS A 212 -3.22 9.19 -1.19
C CYS A 212 -4.01 9.31 0.12
N ALA A 213 -3.68 8.49 1.11
CA ALA A 213 -4.30 8.47 2.42
C ALA A 213 -3.66 9.45 3.40
N ILE A 214 -2.35 9.67 3.27
CA ILE A 214 -1.55 10.48 4.21
C ILE A 214 -1.86 11.97 4.02
N ALA A 215 -2.06 12.67 5.14
CA ALA A 215 -2.22 14.12 5.15
C ALA A 215 -0.83 14.78 4.96
N ASP A 216 -0.50 15.14 3.73
CA ASP A 216 0.67 15.96 3.43
C ASP A 216 0.24 17.38 3.02
N SER A 217 0.49 18.35 3.91
CA SER A 217 0.21 19.77 3.64
C SER A 217 0.98 20.32 2.42
N LYS A 218 1.97 19.59 1.91
CA LYS A 218 2.76 19.94 0.74
C LYS A 218 2.13 19.45 -0.57
N ASN A 219 1.25 18.44 -0.51
CA ASN A 219 0.54 17.93 -1.68
C ASN A 219 -0.89 18.49 -1.73
N LYS A 220 -0.99 19.74 -2.23
CA LYS A 220 -2.27 20.44 -2.34
C LYS A 220 -3.27 19.68 -3.21
N ASP A 221 -2.83 19.02 -4.26
CA ASP A 221 -3.71 18.32 -5.20
C ASP A 221 -4.43 17.16 -4.52
N VAL A 222 -3.73 16.34 -3.72
CA VAL A 222 -4.34 15.26 -2.93
C VAL A 222 -5.31 15.82 -1.90
N TYR A 223 -4.95 16.91 -1.21
CA TYR A 223 -5.85 17.56 -0.24
C TYR A 223 -7.15 18.04 -0.89
N ASP A 224 -7.05 18.74 -2.01
CA ASP A 224 -8.22 19.27 -2.72
C ASP A 224 -9.14 18.13 -3.19
N LEU A 225 -8.57 17.03 -3.68
CA LEU A 225 -9.31 15.83 -4.08
C LEU A 225 -9.97 15.12 -2.88
N LYS A 226 -9.29 15.01 -1.73
CA LYS A 226 -9.89 14.48 -0.49
C LYS A 226 -11.09 15.33 -0.06
N LYS A 227 -10.96 16.66 -0.15
CA LYS A 227 -12.03 17.59 0.16
C LYS A 227 -13.23 17.44 -0.78
N GLU A 228 -12.96 17.26 -2.08
CA GLU A 228 -13.98 17.04 -3.09
C GLU A 228 -14.72 15.72 -2.86
N LEU A 229 -13.96 14.63 -2.62
CA LEU A 229 -14.52 13.33 -2.28
C LEU A 229 -15.48 13.41 -1.09
N LEU A 230 -15.06 13.99 0.04
CA LEU A 230 -15.92 14.09 1.23
C LEU A 230 -17.12 15.01 1.03
N LYS A 231 -17.01 16.02 0.16
CA LYS A 231 -18.12 16.92 -0.14
C LYS A 231 -19.30 16.20 -0.80
N TYR A 232 -19.04 15.22 -1.62
CA TYR A 232 -20.06 14.56 -2.45
C TYR A 232 -20.24 13.08 -2.16
N HIS A 233 -19.30 12.43 -1.46
CA HIS A 233 -19.28 11.00 -1.21
C HIS A 233 -18.88 10.71 0.23
N THR A 234 -19.28 9.56 0.75
CA THR A 234 -18.91 9.14 2.10
C THR A 234 -17.71 8.21 2.05
N LEU A 235 -16.63 8.55 2.75
CA LEU A 235 -15.53 7.62 3.02
C LEU A 235 -15.99 6.61 4.07
N ASP A 236 -16.33 5.41 3.62
CA ASP A 236 -16.91 4.36 4.47
C ASP A 236 -15.85 3.60 5.25
N ALA A 237 -14.78 3.18 4.56
CA ALA A 237 -13.66 2.47 5.19
C ALA A 237 -12.34 2.71 4.47
N VAL A 238 -11.23 2.49 5.21
CA VAL A 238 -9.88 2.41 4.65
C VAL A 238 -9.13 1.23 5.29
N PHE A 239 -8.49 0.40 4.46
CA PHE A 239 -7.72 -0.75 4.91
C PHE A 239 -6.26 -0.60 4.48
N SER A 240 -5.34 -0.59 5.44
CA SER A 240 -3.90 -0.61 5.18
C SER A 240 -3.48 -2.01 4.77
N MET A 241 -2.91 -2.16 3.57
CA MET A 241 -2.62 -3.45 2.96
C MET A 241 -1.15 -3.89 3.20
N PRO A 242 -0.82 -5.19 2.98
CA PRO A 242 0.54 -5.69 3.10
C PRO A 242 1.54 -4.90 2.25
N ASP A 243 2.74 -4.64 2.80
CA ASP A 243 3.76 -3.80 2.14
C ASP A 243 4.29 -4.39 0.83
N GLU A 244 4.34 -5.72 0.72
CA GLU A 244 4.83 -6.44 -0.46
C GLU A 244 3.72 -7.00 -1.36
N LEU A 245 2.52 -6.41 -1.31
CA LEU A 245 1.34 -6.92 -2.01
C LEU A 245 1.57 -7.10 -3.52
N PHE A 246 2.25 -6.16 -4.16
CA PHE A 246 2.50 -6.14 -5.60
C PHE A 246 3.91 -6.60 -6.00
N VAL A 247 4.63 -7.29 -5.12
CA VAL A 247 5.99 -7.75 -5.40
C VAL A 247 6.06 -8.66 -6.64
N ASN A 248 5.02 -9.45 -6.89
CA ASN A 248 4.92 -10.29 -8.08
C ASN A 248 4.87 -9.48 -9.39
N SER A 249 4.43 -8.22 -9.33
CA SER A 249 4.42 -7.27 -10.45
C SER A 249 5.63 -6.32 -10.42
N ASN A 250 6.67 -6.62 -9.63
CA ASN A 250 7.87 -5.77 -9.43
C ASN A 250 7.57 -4.36 -8.93
N VAL A 251 6.44 -4.15 -8.27
CA VAL A 251 6.04 -2.88 -7.66
C VAL A 251 6.17 -2.99 -6.15
N ASN A 252 6.91 -2.06 -5.56
CA ASN A 252 7.16 -1.99 -4.11
C ASN A 252 6.50 -0.74 -3.51
N THR A 253 5.21 -0.56 -3.77
CA THR A 253 4.43 0.56 -3.26
C THR A 253 3.52 0.07 -2.14
N ARG A 254 3.56 0.74 -0.98
CA ARG A 254 2.59 0.52 0.08
C ARG A 254 1.23 1.03 -0.37
N THR A 255 0.21 0.21 -0.20
CA THR A 255 -1.14 0.50 -0.68
C THR A 255 -2.16 0.46 0.43
N CYS A 256 -3.29 1.11 0.18
CA CYS A 256 -4.50 0.98 0.97
C CYS A 256 -5.70 0.71 0.05
N ILE A 257 -6.71 0.05 0.60
CA ILE A 257 -8.02 -0.05 -0.03
C ILE A 257 -8.91 1.03 0.58
N MET A 258 -9.51 1.88 -0.25
CA MET A 258 -10.51 2.87 0.17
C MET A 258 -11.89 2.45 -0.33
N VAL A 259 -12.89 2.58 0.54
CA VAL A 259 -14.30 2.29 0.23
C VAL A 259 -15.10 3.56 0.36
N PHE A 260 -15.79 3.94 -0.71
CA PHE A 260 -16.67 5.11 -0.74
C PHE A 260 -18.10 4.71 -1.04
N LYS A 261 -19.05 5.40 -0.38
CA LYS A 261 -20.48 5.40 -0.80
C LYS A 261 -20.69 6.54 -1.79
N ALA A 262 -21.12 6.17 -2.98
CA ALA A 262 -21.27 7.09 -4.10
C ALA A 262 -22.42 8.08 -3.88
N LYS A 263 -22.15 9.37 -4.18
CA LYS A 263 -23.19 10.43 -4.23
C LYS A 263 -23.97 10.61 -2.92
N GLU A 264 -23.32 10.33 -1.80
CA GLU A 264 -23.79 10.60 -0.45
C GLU A 264 -22.72 11.44 0.28
N PRO A 265 -22.94 12.73 0.52
CA PRO A 265 -21.98 13.58 1.23
C PRO A 265 -21.55 12.97 2.56
N HIS A 266 -20.26 13.11 2.90
CA HIS A 266 -19.73 12.59 4.15
C HIS A 266 -20.31 13.32 5.36
N PRO A 267 -21.06 12.63 6.25
CA PRO A 267 -21.62 13.30 7.41
C PRO A 267 -20.53 13.70 8.42
N GLU A 268 -20.65 14.87 9.03
CA GLU A 268 -19.65 15.39 10.00
C GLU A 268 -19.35 14.42 11.15
N ASN A 269 -20.33 13.66 11.61
CA ASN A 269 -20.18 12.70 12.71
C ASN A 269 -20.00 11.26 12.24
N TYR A 270 -19.77 11.06 10.95
CA TYR A 270 -19.59 9.72 10.41
C TYR A 270 -18.26 9.12 10.88
N LYS A 271 -18.33 7.92 11.45
CA LYS A 271 -17.14 7.18 11.88
C LYS A 271 -16.68 6.26 10.75
N THR A 272 -15.70 6.70 9.99
CA THR A 272 -15.00 5.87 9.01
C THR A 272 -14.32 4.70 9.70
N TYR A 273 -14.45 3.50 9.12
CA TYR A 273 -13.79 2.31 9.62
C TYR A 273 -12.36 2.23 9.08
N PHE A 274 -11.39 1.97 9.95
CA PHE A 274 -9.98 1.79 9.59
C PHE A 274 -9.55 0.39 10.00
N GLY A 275 -9.11 -0.41 9.02
CA GLY A 275 -8.58 -1.75 9.24
C GLY A 275 -7.07 -1.81 8.95
N TYR A 276 -6.31 -2.45 9.84
CA TYR A 276 -4.88 -2.68 9.67
C TYR A 276 -4.65 -4.11 9.14
N TRP A 277 -4.83 -4.28 7.83
CA TRP A 277 -4.83 -5.56 7.15
C TRP A 277 -3.45 -5.88 6.53
N LYS A 278 -2.42 -5.82 7.34
CA LYS A 278 -1.02 -5.99 6.92
C LYS A 278 -0.58 -7.44 6.76
N ASN A 279 -1.26 -8.37 7.42
CA ASN A 279 -0.91 -9.78 7.36
C ASN A 279 -2.01 -10.59 6.68
N ASP A 280 -1.87 -10.86 5.39
CA ASP A 280 -2.79 -11.67 4.59
C ASP A 280 -2.42 -13.16 4.54
N GLY A 281 -1.42 -13.59 5.32
CA GLY A 281 -0.96 -14.98 5.35
C GLY A 281 0.01 -15.37 4.20
N PHE A 282 0.18 -14.51 3.19
CA PHE A 282 1.07 -14.77 2.06
C PHE A 282 2.53 -14.55 2.44
N ILE A 283 3.39 -15.49 2.09
CA ILE A 283 4.82 -15.46 2.38
C ILE A 283 5.59 -15.27 1.07
N LYS A 284 6.57 -14.35 1.08
CA LYS A 284 7.49 -14.13 -0.03
C LYS A 284 8.58 -15.18 -0.03
N ARG A 285 8.78 -15.83 -1.15
CA ARG A 285 9.90 -16.72 -1.46
C ARG A 285 10.58 -16.29 -2.75
N ARG A 286 11.59 -17.06 -3.20
CA ARG A 286 12.35 -16.76 -4.43
C ARG A 286 11.45 -16.63 -5.66
N ASP A 287 10.39 -17.41 -5.74
CA ASP A 287 9.48 -17.52 -6.90
C ASP A 287 8.25 -16.57 -6.78
N GLY A 288 8.23 -15.71 -5.78
CA GLY A 288 7.15 -14.76 -5.56
C GLY A 288 6.47 -14.93 -4.20
N ARG A 289 5.30 -14.33 -4.05
CA ARG A 289 4.50 -14.31 -2.83
C ARG A 289 3.27 -15.20 -3.01
N ALA A 290 3.06 -16.14 -2.08
CA ALA A 290 1.94 -17.07 -2.13
C ALA A 290 1.48 -17.51 -0.72
N ASP A 291 0.25 -18.00 -0.61
CA ASP A 291 -0.31 -18.58 0.61
C ASP A 291 0.12 -20.04 0.77
N TYR A 292 1.32 -20.25 1.32
CA TYR A 292 1.88 -21.59 1.53
C TYR A 292 1.26 -22.34 2.70
N ASN A 293 0.57 -21.65 3.59
CA ASN A 293 0.00 -22.21 4.81
C ASN A 293 -1.53 -22.33 4.76
N ASN A 294 -2.15 -21.97 3.65
CA ASN A 294 -3.61 -21.94 3.44
C ASN A 294 -4.34 -21.12 4.52
N LEU A 295 -3.81 -19.95 4.84
CA LEU A 295 -4.37 -19.06 5.88
C LEU A 295 -5.34 -18.03 5.30
N TRP A 296 -5.29 -17.76 4.01
CA TRP A 296 -6.00 -16.66 3.39
C TRP A 296 -7.52 -16.68 3.62
N GLU A 297 -8.16 -17.83 3.46
CA GLU A 297 -9.62 -17.93 3.59
C GLU A 297 -10.12 -17.53 4.98
N ASP A 298 -9.41 -17.94 6.05
CA ASP A 298 -9.76 -17.58 7.42
C ASP A 298 -9.48 -16.10 7.69
N ILE A 299 -8.35 -15.58 7.20
CA ILE A 299 -7.98 -14.16 7.33
C ILE A 299 -9.00 -13.28 6.57
N LYS A 300 -9.32 -13.60 5.33
CA LYS A 300 -10.31 -12.90 4.51
C LYS A 300 -11.67 -12.85 5.22
N LYS A 301 -12.13 -13.99 5.70
CA LYS A 301 -13.39 -14.09 6.44
C LYS A 301 -13.40 -13.24 7.70
N HIS A 302 -12.31 -13.25 8.46
CA HIS A 302 -12.14 -12.42 9.65
C HIS A 302 -12.19 -10.93 9.28
N TRP A 303 -11.39 -10.49 8.30
CA TRP A 303 -11.34 -9.10 7.86
C TRP A 303 -12.70 -8.58 7.38
N VAL A 304 -13.38 -9.33 6.50
CA VAL A 304 -14.69 -8.96 5.97
C VAL A 304 -15.74 -8.93 7.06
N SER A 305 -15.77 -9.90 7.98
CA SER A 305 -16.74 -9.92 9.08
C SER A 305 -16.51 -8.76 10.05
N SER A 306 -15.26 -8.47 10.41
CA SER A 306 -14.89 -7.33 11.27
C SER A 306 -15.31 -6.00 10.65
N TYR A 307 -15.09 -5.81 9.34
CA TYR A 307 -15.55 -4.64 8.63
C TYR A 307 -17.08 -4.52 8.59
N ARG A 308 -17.79 -5.60 8.26
CA ARG A 308 -19.27 -5.61 8.18
C ARG A 308 -19.93 -5.34 9.53
N ASN A 309 -19.37 -5.88 10.60
CA ASN A 309 -19.82 -5.68 11.97
C ASN A 309 -19.36 -4.33 12.55
N ARG A 310 -18.42 -3.63 11.89
CA ARG A 310 -17.77 -2.43 12.42
C ARG A 310 -17.08 -2.69 13.77
N ASP A 311 -16.39 -3.83 13.91
CA ASP A 311 -15.71 -4.20 15.15
C ASP A 311 -14.49 -3.32 15.39
N GLU A 312 -14.27 -2.89 16.64
CA GLU A 312 -13.05 -2.20 17.06
C GLU A 312 -12.18 -3.21 17.81
N ILE A 313 -11.08 -3.61 17.17
CA ILE A 313 -10.17 -4.65 17.67
C ILE A 313 -8.81 -4.01 17.91
N ILE A 314 -8.26 -4.17 19.11
CA ILE A 314 -6.94 -3.63 19.51
C ILE A 314 -5.89 -4.08 18.49
N ASN A 315 -5.10 -3.12 18.02
CA ASN A 315 -4.04 -3.30 17.00
C ASN A 315 -4.52 -3.74 15.61
N GLU A 316 -5.83 -3.81 15.34
CA GLU A 316 -6.34 -4.28 14.05
C GLU A 316 -7.36 -3.33 13.42
N SER A 317 -8.29 -2.78 14.21
CA SER A 317 -9.33 -1.93 13.65
C SER A 317 -9.82 -0.86 14.60
N VAL A 318 -10.22 0.28 14.04
CA VAL A 318 -10.71 1.44 14.80
C VAL A 318 -11.70 2.25 13.96
N LYS A 319 -12.61 2.98 14.62
CA LYS A 319 -13.53 3.90 13.97
C LYS A 319 -13.23 5.34 14.38
N LYS A 320 -13.00 6.22 13.41
CA LYS A 320 -12.73 7.65 13.67
C LYS A 320 -13.49 8.55 12.70
N THR A 321 -13.90 9.70 13.20
CA THR A 321 -14.38 10.80 12.36
C THR A 321 -13.19 11.48 11.73
N VAL A 322 -13.23 11.67 10.43
CA VAL A 322 -12.11 12.26 9.67
C VAL A 322 -12.60 13.30 8.66
N GLY A 323 -11.76 14.30 8.43
CA GLY A 323 -11.89 15.29 7.37
C GLY A 323 -10.78 15.19 6.33
N ALA A 324 -10.73 16.13 5.40
CA ALA A 324 -9.72 16.14 4.33
C ALA A 324 -8.29 16.39 4.83
N ASN A 325 -8.14 17.07 5.98
CA ASN A 325 -6.84 17.34 6.60
C ASN A 325 -6.31 16.18 7.45
N ASP A 326 -7.12 15.17 7.68
CA ASP A 326 -6.75 14.06 8.53
C ASP A 326 -6.11 12.93 7.73
N GLU A 327 -5.35 12.09 8.42
CA GLU A 327 -4.84 10.84 7.86
C GLU A 327 -6.00 9.88 7.59
N TRP A 328 -6.01 9.21 6.42
CA TRP A 328 -6.99 8.19 6.09
C TRP A 328 -6.37 6.80 6.14
N CYS A 329 -5.72 6.47 7.25
CA CYS A 329 -5.07 5.17 7.43
C CYS A 329 -5.21 4.70 8.88
N ALA A 330 -5.22 3.37 9.07
CA ALA A 330 -5.37 2.75 10.39
C ALA A 330 -4.21 3.13 11.33
N GLU A 331 -3.00 3.24 10.80
CA GLU A 331 -1.77 3.54 11.53
C GLU A 331 -1.86 4.84 12.35
N ALA A 332 -2.64 5.81 11.85
CA ALA A 332 -2.80 7.09 12.54
C ALA A 332 -3.69 7.03 13.79
N TYR A 333 -4.51 5.97 13.92
CA TYR A 333 -5.58 5.93 14.93
C TYR A 333 -5.56 4.70 15.82
N LEU A 334 -4.85 3.64 15.44
CA LEU A 334 -4.70 2.46 16.30
C LEU A 334 -3.98 2.84 17.59
N GLU A 335 -4.59 2.52 18.70
CA GLU A 335 -4.01 2.75 20.02
C GLU A 335 -3.06 1.59 20.35
N THR A 336 -1.90 1.93 20.90
CA THR A 336 -0.96 0.97 21.46
C THR A 336 -1.11 0.98 22.97
N ASP A 337 -1.19 -0.21 23.56
CA ASP A 337 -1.19 -0.32 25.01
C ASP A 337 0.24 -0.11 25.56
N TYR A 338 0.47 1.05 26.11
CA TYR A 338 1.73 1.41 26.78
C TYR A 338 1.75 1.06 28.27
N SER A 339 0.67 0.53 28.84
CA SER A 339 0.59 0.18 30.25
C SER A 339 1.53 -0.99 30.59
N ASN A 340 1.87 -1.80 29.60
CA ASN A 340 2.71 -2.98 29.77
C ASN A 340 3.88 -2.99 28.79
N ILE A 341 4.85 -2.09 29.02
CA ILE A 341 6.08 -2.02 28.20
C ILE A 341 6.95 -3.25 28.52
N PRO A 342 7.25 -4.11 27.53
CA PRO A 342 8.06 -5.29 27.78
C PRO A 342 9.47 -4.94 28.26
N SER A 343 9.84 -5.40 29.46
CA SER A 343 11.16 -5.14 30.06
C SER A 343 12.33 -5.56 29.16
N ASN A 344 12.15 -6.60 28.35
CA ASN A 344 13.16 -7.08 27.40
C ASN A 344 13.48 -6.06 26.30
N LEU A 345 12.52 -5.23 25.86
CA LEU A 345 12.79 -4.14 24.90
C LEU A 345 13.71 -3.09 25.53
N PHE A 346 13.45 -2.70 26.77
CA PHE A 346 14.31 -1.78 27.52
C PHE A 346 15.71 -2.33 27.68
N VAL A 347 15.82 -3.57 28.14
CA VAL A 347 17.11 -4.23 28.33
C VAL A 347 17.88 -4.35 27.02
N SER A 348 17.21 -4.69 25.93
CA SER A 348 17.82 -4.77 24.60
C SER A 348 18.35 -3.40 24.13
N LYS A 349 17.56 -2.35 24.26
CA LYS A 349 17.98 -0.99 23.91
C LYS A 349 19.16 -0.52 24.76
N LEU A 350 19.08 -0.73 26.05
CA LEU A 350 20.15 -0.36 26.98
C LEU A 350 21.46 -1.11 26.66
N LYS A 351 21.40 -2.42 26.43
CA LYS A 351 22.58 -3.22 26.03
C LYS A 351 23.20 -2.70 24.74
N ASN A 352 22.40 -2.44 23.71
CA ASN A 352 22.91 -1.93 22.45
C ASN A 352 23.56 -0.55 22.60
N TYR A 353 22.97 0.32 23.41
CA TYR A 353 23.54 1.63 23.70
C TYR A 353 24.84 1.54 24.52
N CYS A 354 24.89 0.71 25.54
CA CYS A 354 26.10 0.45 26.30
C CYS A 354 27.23 -0.10 25.42
N LEU A 355 26.94 -1.07 24.55
CA LEU A 355 27.91 -1.60 23.58
C LEU A 355 28.44 -0.51 22.68
N TYR A 356 27.58 0.38 22.17
CA TYR A 356 27.99 1.53 21.38
C TYR A 356 28.93 2.46 22.16
N LEU A 357 28.62 2.81 23.41
CA LEU A 357 29.46 3.68 24.26
C LEU A 357 30.85 3.06 24.53
N PHE A 358 30.87 1.76 24.85
CA PHE A 358 32.12 1.03 25.04
C PHE A 358 32.99 0.96 23.79
N SER A 359 32.38 0.61 22.65
CA SER A 359 33.07 0.44 21.38
C SER A 359 33.68 1.75 20.84
N ASN A 360 33.09 2.88 21.24
CA ASN A 360 33.52 4.20 20.78
C ASN A 360 34.29 5.01 21.89
N ASN A 361 34.61 4.40 23.01
CA ASN A 361 35.29 5.07 24.16
C ASN A 361 34.49 6.25 24.73
N LEU A 362 33.16 6.21 24.68
CA LEU A 362 32.27 7.28 25.14
C LEU A 362 31.72 7.07 26.56
N VAL A 363 32.23 6.10 27.30
CA VAL A 363 31.74 5.78 28.64
C VAL A 363 31.82 6.96 29.62
N ASN A 364 32.84 7.82 29.47
CA ASN A 364 32.98 9.00 30.30
C ASN A 364 32.00 10.13 29.96
N SER A 365 31.29 10.06 28.85
CA SER A 365 30.25 11.04 28.48
C SER A 365 28.90 10.75 29.15
N ILE A 366 28.79 9.62 29.87
CA ILE A 366 27.64 9.35 30.72
C ILE A 366 27.65 10.38 31.84
N ASN A 367 26.70 11.29 31.80
CA ASN A 367 26.55 12.30 32.84
C ASN A 367 26.36 11.60 34.19
N ASN A 368 27.35 11.71 35.09
CA ASN A 368 27.35 11.14 36.43
C ASN A 368 26.38 11.85 37.40
N ASN A 369 25.43 12.64 36.91
CA ASN A 369 24.37 13.13 37.76
C ASN A 369 23.53 11.92 38.17
N PRO A 370 23.55 11.52 39.44
CA PRO A 370 22.64 10.48 39.92
C PRO A 370 21.22 10.91 39.54
N LEU A 371 20.49 10.01 38.94
CA LEU A 371 19.03 10.17 38.79
C LEU A 371 18.51 10.58 40.17
N ASP A 372 17.81 11.69 40.24
CA ASP A 372 16.93 11.94 41.35
C ASP A 372 15.81 10.91 41.27
N ILE A 373 16.04 9.76 41.92
CA ILE A 373 15.10 8.64 41.94
C ILE A 373 13.91 8.94 42.88
N SER A 374 13.81 10.15 43.40
CA SER A 374 12.67 10.65 44.15
C SER A 374 11.43 10.96 43.27
N PHE A 375 11.42 10.48 42.00
CA PHE A 375 10.23 10.49 41.18
C PHE A 375 9.21 9.49 41.77
N VAL A 376 8.42 9.97 42.70
CA VAL A 376 7.15 9.32 43.05
C VAL A 376 6.16 9.72 41.95
N PRO A 377 5.49 8.77 41.28
CA PRO A 377 4.41 9.11 40.37
C PRO A 377 3.41 9.98 41.14
N ASP A 378 3.18 11.16 40.62
CA ASP A 378 2.15 12.05 41.18
C ASP A 378 0.81 11.56 40.63
N ASP A 379 0.04 10.87 41.44
CA ASP A 379 -1.27 10.29 41.08
C ASP A 379 -2.28 11.36 40.64
N ASN A 380 -1.95 12.67 40.79
CA ASN A 380 -2.76 13.81 40.37
C ASN A 380 -2.35 14.37 39.02
N LYS A 381 -1.38 13.79 38.30
CA LYS A 381 -0.98 14.27 36.96
C LYS A 381 -1.89 13.65 35.91
N GLU A 382 -2.48 14.51 35.08
CA GLU A 382 -3.19 14.08 33.90
C GLU A 382 -2.19 13.51 32.88
N TYR A 383 -2.38 12.24 32.53
CA TYR A 383 -1.70 11.62 31.40
C TYR A 383 -2.46 11.93 30.14
N GLY A 384 -1.76 12.39 29.10
CA GLY A 384 -2.36 12.75 27.83
C GLY A 384 -1.64 12.09 26.65
N TYR A 385 -2.35 11.94 25.55
CA TYR A 385 -1.74 11.53 24.27
C TYR A 385 -1.15 12.75 23.58
N PHE A 386 0.13 12.66 23.20
CA PHE A 386 0.86 13.73 22.52
C PHE A 386 1.41 13.21 21.20
N LYS A 387 1.41 14.06 20.19
CA LYS A 387 2.07 13.73 18.92
C LYS A 387 3.57 14.00 19.05
N ILE A 388 4.40 13.16 18.44
CA ILE A 388 5.88 13.38 18.43
C ILE A 388 6.23 14.79 17.99
N LYS A 389 5.51 15.34 16.99
CA LYS A 389 5.73 16.72 16.50
C LYS A 389 5.47 17.83 17.54
N ASP A 390 4.80 17.52 18.63
CA ASP A 390 4.55 18.50 19.71
C ASP A 390 5.82 18.77 20.52
N PHE A 391 6.74 17.80 20.58
CA PHE A 391 7.98 17.83 21.35
C PHE A 391 9.24 17.77 20.51
N PHE A 392 9.14 17.39 19.24
CA PHE A 392 10.27 17.20 18.35
C PHE A 392 10.05 17.85 16.99
N ASP A 393 11.10 18.48 16.48
CA ASP A 393 11.20 18.84 15.08
C ASP A 393 11.68 17.63 14.29
N VAL A 394 10.86 17.15 13.35
CA VAL A 394 11.19 15.97 12.53
C VAL A 394 11.87 16.41 11.24
N LYS A 395 13.12 15.98 11.03
CA LYS A 395 13.87 16.25 9.81
C LYS A 395 14.17 14.96 9.05
N SER A 396 14.08 15.02 7.73
CA SER A 396 14.50 13.91 6.87
C SER A 396 15.97 14.00 6.53
N GLY A 397 16.67 12.87 6.56
CA GLY A 397 18.02 12.76 6.04
C GLY A 397 18.09 13.03 4.53
N GLY A 398 19.21 13.57 4.09
CA GLY A 398 19.50 13.84 2.69
C GLY A 398 20.41 12.80 2.05
N ASP A 399 20.86 13.07 0.83
CA ASP A 399 21.87 12.25 0.18
C ASP A 399 23.23 12.50 0.81
N LYS A 400 24.03 11.41 0.97
CA LYS A 400 25.39 11.50 1.46
C LYS A 400 26.30 12.05 0.36
N PRO A 401 27.15 13.08 0.67
CA PRO A 401 28.10 13.59 -0.31
C PRO A 401 29.11 12.50 -0.71
N LYS A 402 29.57 12.54 -1.98
CA LYS A 402 30.58 11.59 -2.46
C LYS A 402 31.98 11.86 -1.90
N ASP A 403 32.31 13.14 -1.64
CA ASP A 403 33.63 13.60 -1.22
C ASP A 403 33.68 13.93 0.28
N CYS A 404 33.10 13.07 1.12
CA CYS A 404 32.97 13.29 2.56
C CYS A 404 34.05 12.58 3.41
N TYR A 405 35.11 12.03 2.78
CA TYR A 405 36.08 11.20 3.48
C TYR A 405 37.37 11.96 3.83
N TYR A 406 37.54 13.20 3.36
CA TYR A 406 38.72 14.00 3.60
C TYR A 406 38.34 15.33 4.24
N PRO A 407 39.19 15.84 5.21
CA PRO A 407 38.97 17.14 5.79
C PRO A 407 39.15 18.25 4.74
N ALA A 408 38.24 19.24 4.76
CA ALA A 408 38.31 20.43 3.94
C ALA A 408 37.92 21.66 4.78
N GLU A 409 38.28 22.84 4.32
CA GLU A 409 37.93 24.09 5.01
C GLU A 409 36.41 24.25 5.07
N GLY A 410 35.87 24.53 6.25
CA GLY A 410 34.42 24.62 6.49
C GLY A 410 33.71 23.28 6.73
N TYR A 411 34.45 22.17 6.75
CA TYR A 411 33.86 20.84 7.03
C TYR A 411 34.06 20.46 8.51
N TYR A 412 33.08 19.76 9.05
CA TYR A 412 33.07 19.25 10.43
C TYR A 412 33.14 17.72 10.43
N GLU A 413 33.98 17.16 11.31
CA GLU A 413 33.99 15.73 11.56
C GLU A 413 32.74 15.35 12.33
N VAL A 414 31.91 14.45 11.77
CA VAL A 414 30.65 14.00 12.36
C VAL A 414 30.41 12.51 12.12
N ASN A 415 29.61 11.91 12.96
CA ASN A 415 29.13 10.54 12.74
C ASN A 415 28.06 10.51 11.63
N SER A 416 28.22 9.60 10.66
CA SER A 416 27.24 9.34 9.61
C SER A 416 26.20 8.33 10.11
N VAL A 417 24.96 8.77 10.31
CA VAL A 417 23.83 7.88 10.60
C VAL A 417 23.18 7.48 9.28
N GLU A 418 23.20 6.19 9.02
CA GLU A 418 22.66 5.60 7.79
C GLU A 418 21.63 4.50 8.12
N ASN A 419 21.01 3.96 7.08
CA ASN A 419 19.95 2.95 7.22
C ASN A 419 20.51 1.58 7.64
N GLN A 420 20.97 1.47 8.90
CA GLN A 420 21.47 0.24 9.51
C GLN A 420 21.12 0.16 11.00
N VAL A 421 21.11 -1.04 11.57
CA VAL A 421 20.75 -1.29 12.98
C VAL A 421 21.96 -1.48 13.89
N ASN A 422 23.14 -1.76 13.34
CA ASN A 422 24.35 -1.97 14.11
C ASN A 422 24.99 -0.64 14.53
N ASN A 423 25.83 -0.68 15.55
CA ASN A 423 26.62 0.46 16.02
C ASN A 423 25.78 1.74 16.22
N ASN A 424 24.62 1.62 16.85
CA ASN A 424 23.70 2.75 17.11
C ASN A 424 23.26 3.49 15.82
N GLY A 425 23.18 2.77 14.68
CA GLY A 425 22.85 3.36 13.37
C GLY A 425 24.00 4.12 12.71
N ILE A 426 25.17 4.21 13.36
CA ILE A 426 26.35 4.92 12.86
C ILE A 426 27.16 3.98 11.97
N LYS A 427 27.38 4.39 10.74
CA LYS A 427 28.18 3.65 9.77
C LYS A 427 29.66 3.97 9.85
N GLU A 428 29.99 5.27 9.85
CA GLU A 428 31.36 5.76 9.83
C GLU A 428 31.43 7.22 10.26
N LYS A 429 32.66 7.75 10.44
CA LYS A 429 32.93 9.18 10.58
C LYS A 429 33.15 9.78 9.21
N ILE A 430 32.61 10.97 9.02
CA ILE A 430 32.73 11.75 7.78
C ILE A 430 33.01 13.21 8.06
N TYR A 431 33.43 13.93 7.03
CA TYR A 431 33.51 15.37 7.02
C TYR A 431 32.33 15.97 6.28
N PHE A 432 31.57 16.87 6.91
CA PHE A 432 30.33 17.39 6.40
C PHE A 432 30.21 18.89 6.55
N ASP A 433 29.80 19.60 5.50
CA ASP A 433 29.80 21.06 5.38
C ASP A 433 28.48 21.73 5.82
N LYS A 434 27.36 20.97 5.86
CA LYS A 434 26.05 21.53 6.15
C LYS A 434 25.75 21.53 7.65
N VAL A 435 26.21 22.61 8.33
CA VAL A 435 26.05 22.77 9.78
C VAL A 435 24.60 22.70 10.25
N ASP A 436 23.66 23.20 9.46
CA ASP A 436 22.22 23.16 9.71
C ASP A 436 21.61 21.76 9.69
N LYS A 437 22.37 20.75 9.26
CA LYS A 437 22.00 19.33 9.22
C LYS A 437 22.84 18.45 10.15
N ILE A 438 23.63 19.06 11.02
CA ILE A 438 24.42 18.38 12.05
C ILE A 438 23.69 18.56 13.38
N TYR A 439 23.32 17.46 14.00
CA TYR A 439 22.58 17.46 15.26
C TYR A 439 23.30 16.65 16.33
N SER A 440 23.09 16.99 17.59
CA SER A 440 23.53 16.22 18.76
C SER A 440 22.41 16.17 19.80
N ASN A 441 22.44 15.22 20.71
CA ASN A 441 21.41 15.03 21.73
C ASN A 441 20.00 14.91 21.12
N PHE A 442 19.83 13.99 20.19
CA PHE A 442 18.57 13.75 19.47
C PHE A 442 18.31 12.25 19.27
N ILE A 443 17.15 11.89 18.73
CA ILE A 443 16.82 10.51 18.35
C ILE A 443 16.87 10.38 16.83
N SER A 444 17.65 9.41 16.33
CA SER A 444 17.59 9.00 14.93
C SER A 444 16.66 7.78 14.79
N VAL A 445 15.83 7.80 13.76
CA VAL A 445 14.96 6.67 13.39
C VAL A 445 15.35 6.19 12.00
N VAL A 446 15.83 4.96 11.90
CA VAL A 446 16.24 4.33 10.64
C VAL A 446 15.13 3.41 10.17
N SER A 447 14.80 3.49 8.88
CA SER A 447 13.73 2.67 8.27
C SER A 447 14.34 1.46 7.56
N ILE A 448 14.47 0.33 8.28
CA ILE A 448 14.98 -0.93 7.74
C ILE A 448 13.91 -2.00 7.89
N GLY A 449 13.56 -2.66 6.77
CA GLY A 449 12.59 -3.76 6.77
C GLY A 449 11.22 -3.33 7.31
N ASP A 450 10.67 -4.13 8.21
CA ASP A 450 9.29 -4.02 8.69
C ASP A 450 9.05 -2.94 9.76
N GLY A 451 9.75 -1.81 9.70
CA GLY A 451 9.51 -0.69 10.60
C GLY A 451 10.79 -0.03 11.11
N GLY A 452 10.61 1.13 11.74
CA GLY A 452 11.70 1.97 12.21
C GLY A 452 12.42 1.41 13.44
N THR A 453 13.75 1.42 13.42
CA THR A 453 14.58 1.24 14.61
C THR A 453 15.12 2.58 15.05
N SER A 454 15.05 2.89 16.33
CA SER A 454 15.42 4.19 16.87
C SER A 454 16.62 4.13 17.78
N PHE A 455 17.45 5.19 17.73
CA PHE A 455 18.67 5.30 18.50
C PHE A 455 18.85 6.70 19.07
N TYR A 456 19.26 6.81 20.31
CA TYR A 456 19.71 8.07 20.89
C TYR A 456 21.13 8.42 20.41
N GLN A 457 21.29 9.63 19.90
CA GLN A 457 22.56 10.16 19.39
C GLN A 457 23.07 11.26 20.32
N PRO A 458 24.02 10.96 21.24
CA PRO A 458 24.58 11.96 22.16
C PRO A 458 25.52 12.95 21.47
N GLU A 459 26.23 12.51 20.42
CA GLU A 459 27.25 13.25 19.72
C GLU A 459 26.74 13.88 18.43
N LYS A 460 27.61 14.69 17.80
CA LYS A 460 27.34 15.32 16.51
C LYS A 460 27.21 14.27 15.40
N CYS A 461 26.04 14.22 14.81
CA CYS A 461 25.72 13.32 13.71
C CYS A 461 25.07 14.05 12.55
N ALA A 462 25.32 13.57 11.34
CA ALA A 462 24.56 13.88 10.15
C ALA A 462 23.74 12.64 9.71
N CYS A 463 22.46 12.83 9.41
CA CYS A 463 21.56 11.75 9.01
C CYS A 463 21.32 11.74 7.50
N PHE A 464 21.40 10.56 6.89
CA PHE A 464 21.30 10.37 5.44
C PHE A 464 20.03 9.60 5.03
N THR A 465 19.98 9.17 3.77
CA THR A 465 18.81 8.55 3.13
C THR A 465 18.13 7.52 4.04
N ARG A 466 16.79 7.61 4.14
CA ARG A 466 15.94 6.74 4.97
C ARG A 466 16.15 6.86 6.49
N VAL A 467 16.76 7.95 6.95
CA VAL A 467 16.85 8.27 8.37
C VAL A 467 16.03 9.51 8.69
N LYS A 468 15.27 9.47 9.78
CA LYS A 468 14.60 10.64 10.34
C LYS A 468 15.31 11.06 11.63
N SER A 469 15.49 12.36 11.80
CA SER A 469 16.02 12.97 13.03
C SER A 469 14.87 13.58 13.81
N LEU A 470 14.69 13.15 15.05
CA LEU A 470 13.77 13.76 16.02
C LEU A 470 14.57 14.69 16.91
N ILE A 471 14.54 15.98 16.62
CA ILE A 471 15.30 17.00 17.31
C ILE A 471 14.40 17.58 18.39
N PRO A 472 14.78 17.49 19.70
CA PRO A 472 13.94 17.98 20.78
C PRO A 472 13.77 19.49 20.68
N ASN A 473 12.54 19.99 20.86
CA ASN A 473 12.24 21.41 20.96
C ASN A 473 12.22 21.85 22.43
N ASN A 474 11.97 23.13 22.68
CA ASN A 474 12.00 23.73 24.04
C ASN A 474 10.83 23.30 24.95
N LYS A 475 9.89 22.51 24.45
CA LYS A 475 8.73 22.02 25.25
C LYS A 475 9.07 20.76 26.05
N ILE A 476 10.20 20.10 25.77
CA ILE A 476 10.62 18.87 26.45
C ILE A 476 11.98 19.07 27.14
N LYS A 477 12.07 18.65 28.41
CA LYS A 477 13.36 18.52 29.10
C LYS A 477 14.02 17.21 28.67
N PHE A 478 14.75 17.27 27.56
CA PHE A 478 15.29 16.10 26.90
C PHE A 478 16.63 15.67 27.48
N ASN A 479 16.78 14.40 27.80
CA ASN A 479 18.02 13.79 28.27
C ASN A 479 18.10 12.32 27.77
N GLN A 480 19.23 11.65 28.01
CA GLN A 480 19.45 10.27 27.57
C GLN A 480 18.39 9.27 28.06
N TYR A 481 17.84 9.45 29.25
CA TYR A 481 16.85 8.52 29.82
C TYR A 481 15.49 8.66 29.14
N ILE A 482 15.06 9.91 28.93
CA ILE A 482 13.86 10.23 28.15
C ILE A 482 14.03 9.76 26.71
N ALA A 483 15.22 9.97 26.13
CA ALA A 483 15.54 9.49 24.79
C ALA A 483 15.41 7.96 24.68
N MET A 484 15.97 7.22 25.64
CA MET A 484 15.89 5.76 25.66
C MET A 484 14.44 5.26 25.83
N TYR A 485 13.66 5.90 26.70
CA TYR A 485 12.25 5.62 26.87
C TYR A 485 11.48 5.83 25.55
N ILE A 486 11.67 6.97 24.90
CA ILE A 486 11.02 7.27 23.61
C ILE A 486 11.48 6.29 22.53
N CYS A 487 12.73 5.88 22.51
CA CYS A 487 13.21 4.84 21.59
C CYS A 487 12.47 3.51 21.81
N VAL A 488 12.17 3.13 23.05
CA VAL A 488 11.37 1.92 23.33
C VAL A 488 9.94 2.09 22.83
N ILE A 489 9.31 3.25 23.07
CA ILE A 489 7.97 3.55 22.56
C ILE A 489 7.93 3.46 21.01
N ILE A 490 8.92 4.03 20.32
CA ILE A 490 9.02 3.93 18.86
C ILE A 490 9.16 2.47 18.41
N GLU A 491 9.91 1.64 19.13
CA GLU A 491 10.01 0.20 18.83
C GLU A 491 8.68 -0.54 19.03
N MET A 492 7.89 -0.14 20.01
CA MET A 492 6.54 -0.71 20.21
C MET A 492 5.59 -0.34 19.07
N GLU A 493 5.77 0.84 18.48
CA GLU A 493 5.00 1.29 17.32
C GLU A 493 5.48 0.70 15.97
N LYS A 494 6.55 -0.07 15.99
CA LYS A 494 7.22 -0.60 14.79
C LYS A 494 6.29 -1.36 13.86
N TYR A 495 5.30 -2.05 14.39
CA TYR A 495 4.32 -2.79 13.61
C TYR A 495 3.37 -1.90 12.80
N LYS A 496 3.26 -0.60 13.13
CA LYS A 496 2.40 0.37 12.44
C LYS A 496 3.08 1.02 11.23
N TYR A 497 4.40 0.88 11.09
CA TYR A 497 5.20 1.56 10.07
C TYR A 497 5.97 0.52 9.24
#